data_93679cc8cd018eb70fd83a036c601f02
#
_entry.id   93679cc8cd018eb70fd83a036c601f02
#
_cell.length_a   1.000
_cell.length_b   1.000
_cell.length_c   1.000
_cell.angle_alpha   90.00
_cell.angle_beta   90.00
_cell.angle_gamma   90.00
#
_symmetry.space_group_name_H-M   'P 1'
#
loop_
_entity.id
_entity.type
_entity.pdbx_description
1 polymer ?
#
loop_
_entity_poly.entity_id
_entity_poly.type
_entity_poly.pdbx_seq_one_letter_code
_entity_poly.pdbx_strand_id
1 'polypeptide(L)'
;MNEYDKALMQGPSIDTVCCPFCGRLASNAHHIVPRSHGGHDGPTVRVCGMGNASGCHGLLHSHQLHLRWTGSEWQYLYTPEPTKYEKALEKGGWKHVKTDC
;
A
#
# COMPACT_ATOMS: atom_id res chain seq x y z
N MET A 1 2.36 16.01 -9.35
CA MET A 1 1.95 14.62 -9.01
C MET A 1 1.64 13.89 -10.31
N ASN A 2 2.19 12.71 -10.50
CA ASN A 2 1.97 11.93 -11.71
C ASN A 2 0.58 11.25 -11.69
N GLU A 3 0.18 10.65 -12.80
CA GLU A 3 -1.15 10.04 -12.92
C GLU A 3 -1.35 8.83 -12.00
N TYR A 4 -0.28 8.08 -11.68
CA TYR A 4 -0.37 6.95 -10.77
C TYR A 4 -0.65 7.41 -9.34
N ASP A 5 0.06 8.45 -8.89
CA ASP A 5 -0.15 9.02 -7.55
C ASP A 5 -1.53 9.66 -7.44
N LYS A 6 -2.00 10.34 -8.49
CA LYS A 6 -3.36 10.92 -8.51
C LYS A 6 -4.42 9.84 -8.35
N ALA A 7 -4.25 8.70 -9.01
CA ALA A 7 -5.19 7.58 -8.89
C ALA A 7 -5.21 7.04 -7.46
N LEU A 8 -4.04 6.89 -6.83
CA LEU A 8 -3.94 6.43 -5.44
C LEU A 8 -4.57 7.42 -4.45
N MET A 9 -4.48 8.71 -4.72
CA MET A 9 -5.08 9.74 -3.86
C MET A 9 -6.60 9.70 -3.82
N GLN A 10 -7.24 9.01 -4.77
CA GLN A 10 -8.69 8.87 -4.81
C GLN A 10 -9.24 7.89 -3.77
N GLY A 11 -8.41 6.96 -3.29
CA GLY A 11 -8.85 5.96 -2.35
C GLY A 11 -8.87 6.46 -0.91
N PRO A 12 -9.70 5.86 -0.04
CA PRO A 12 -9.73 6.21 1.38
C PRO A 12 -8.53 5.62 2.13
N SER A 13 -8.23 6.17 3.30
CA SER A 13 -7.26 5.56 4.19
C SER A 13 -7.74 4.19 4.67
N ILE A 14 -6.80 3.26 4.86
CA ILE A 14 -7.06 1.93 5.40
C ILE A 14 -6.63 1.95 6.86
N ASP A 15 -7.60 2.13 7.76
CA ASP A 15 -7.35 2.29 9.20
C ASP A 15 -7.88 1.09 9.96
N THR A 16 -7.20 -0.03 9.83
CA THR A 16 -7.57 -1.31 10.47
C THR A 16 -6.64 -1.61 11.64
N VAL A 17 -7.13 -2.36 12.61
CA VAL A 17 -6.32 -2.82 13.75
C VAL A 17 -5.30 -3.86 13.30
N CYS A 18 -5.69 -4.72 12.38
CA CYS A 18 -4.81 -5.75 11.82
C CYS A 18 -4.23 -5.29 10.49
N CYS A 19 -2.99 -5.71 10.23
CA CYS A 19 -2.37 -5.46 8.93
C CYS A 19 -3.22 -6.09 7.83
N PRO A 20 -3.66 -5.31 6.83
CA PRO A 20 -4.56 -5.82 5.79
C PRO A 20 -3.90 -6.82 4.84
N PHE A 21 -2.58 -6.98 4.92
CA PHE A 21 -1.83 -7.88 4.04
C PHE A 21 -1.50 -9.22 4.68
N CYS A 22 -1.17 -9.24 5.97
CA CYS A 22 -0.72 -10.45 6.64
C CYS A 22 -1.52 -10.82 7.90
N GLY A 23 -2.39 -9.95 8.38
CA GLY A 23 -3.24 -10.22 9.55
C GLY A 23 -2.60 -9.97 10.91
N ARG A 24 -1.31 -9.61 10.95
CA ARG A 24 -0.65 -9.25 12.20
C ARG A 24 -1.15 -7.90 12.70
N LEU A 25 -0.87 -7.58 13.97
CA LEU A 25 -1.21 -6.27 14.51
C LEU A 25 -0.54 -5.16 13.69
N ALA A 26 -1.34 -4.20 13.26
CA ALA A 26 -0.84 -3.05 12.52
C ALA A 26 -0.27 -2.02 13.50
N SER A 27 1.01 -1.74 13.40
CA SER A 27 1.73 -0.86 14.33
C SER A 27 2.20 0.45 13.72
N ASN A 28 2.15 0.57 12.38
CA ASN A 28 2.64 1.76 11.67
C ASN A 28 1.60 2.26 10.68
N ALA A 29 1.58 3.58 10.49
CA ALA A 29 0.82 4.19 9.40
C ALA A 29 1.78 4.53 8.27
N HIS A 30 1.47 4.08 7.06
CA HIS A 30 2.27 4.31 5.86
C HIS A 30 1.49 5.20 4.90
N HIS A 31 2.11 6.27 4.41
CA HIS A 31 1.52 7.09 3.35
C HIS A 31 1.58 6.32 2.04
N ILE A 32 0.41 6.02 1.46
CA ILE A 32 0.33 5.26 0.20
C ILE A 32 1.00 6.04 -0.92
N VAL A 33 0.78 7.35 -0.98
CA VAL A 33 1.56 8.24 -1.84
C VAL A 33 2.63 8.92 -0.96
N PRO A 34 3.92 8.80 -1.29
CA PRO A 34 4.97 9.41 -0.48
C PRO A 34 4.79 10.91 -0.31
N ARG A 35 5.17 11.43 0.86
CA ARG A 35 5.12 12.88 1.13
C ARG A 35 5.91 13.67 0.11
N SER A 36 7.06 13.13 -0.32
CA SER A 36 7.91 13.76 -1.35
C SER A 36 7.21 13.86 -2.71
N HIS A 37 6.16 13.08 -2.94
CA HIS A 37 5.35 13.13 -4.16
C HIS A 37 4.06 13.95 -3.98
N GLY A 38 3.91 14.63 -2.85
CA GLY A 38 2.72 15.43 -2.57
C GLY A 38 1.63 14.68 -1.81
N GLY A 39 1.96 13.52 -1.22
CA GLY A 39 0.98 12.69 -0.53
C GLY A 39 0.74 13.01 0.95
N HIS A 40 1.17 14.18 1.42
CA HIS A 40 1.06 14.56 2.84
C HIS A 40 -0.37 14.45 3.38
N ASP A 41 -1.35 14.90 2.62
CA ASP A 41 -2.77 14.85 3.00
C ASP A 41 -3.51 13.67 2.35
N GLY A 42 -2.78 12.74 1.76
CA GLY A 42 -3.35 11.60 1.06
C GLY A 42 -3.65 10.41 1.96
N PRO A 43 -4.15 9.31 1.38
CA PRO A 43 -4.52 8.13 2.15
C PRO A 43 -3.33 7.48 2.80
N THR A 44 -3.57 6.91 3.99
CA THR A 44 -2.59 6.10 4.73
C THR A 44 -3.12 4.68 4.88
N VAL A 45 -2.22 3.73 5.10
CA VAL A 45 -2.58 2.35 5.41
C VAL A 45 -1.86 1.94 6.70
N ARG A 46 -2.59 1.32 7.62
CA ARG A 46 -1.97 0.78 8.83
C ARG A 46 -1.42 -0.60 8.52
N VAL A 47 -0.15 -0.81 8.85
CA VAL A 47 0.57 -2.03 8.49
C VAL A 47 1.43 -2.52 9.66
N CYS A 48 1.82 -3.78 9.60
CA CYS A 48 2.77 -4.34 10.55
C CYS A 48 4.19 -3.92 10.21
N GLY A 49 5.08 -4.00 11.19
CA GLY A 49 6.49 -3.71 11.03
C GLY A 49 6.98 -2.72 12.08
N MET A 50 8.28 -2.60 12.18
CA MET A 50 8.93 -1.60 13.06
C MET A 50 9.74 -0.68 12.16
N GLY A 51 9.21 0.52 11.92
CA GLY A 51 9.84 1.47 11.02
C GLY A 51 9.76 1.03 9.56
N ASN A 52 10.62 1.57 8.72
CA ASN A 52 10.57 1.42 7.27
C ASN A 52 11.28 0.18 6.73
N ALA A 53 11.86 -0.66 7.60
CA ALA A 53 12.75 -1.73 7.18
C ALA A 53 12.21 -3.13 7.48
N SER A 54 11.07 -3.28 8.13
CA SER A 54 10.56 -4.59 8.50
C SER A 54 9.05 -4.72 8.28
N GLY A 55 8.58 -5.96 8.28
CA GLY A 55 7.17 -6.28 8.07
C GLY A 55 6.64 -5.82 6.73
N CYS A 56 5.33 -5.70 6.61
CA CYS A 56 4.71 -5.21 5.38
C CYS A 56 5.09 -3.76 5.08
N HIS A 57 5.36 -2.95 6.13
CA HIS A 57 5.84 -1.59 5.95
C HIS A 57 7.18 -1.59 5.18
N GLY A 58 8.09 -2.50 5.53
CA GLY A 58 9.35 -2.65 4.81
C GLY A 58 9.15 -3.09 3.36
N LEU A 59 8.19 -3.98 3.11
CA LEU A 59 7.87 -4.43 1.75
C LEU A 59 7.30 -3.30 0.90
N LEU A 60 6.50 -2.41 1.48
CA LEU A 60 6.00 -1.23 0.76
C LEU A 60 7.14 -0.29 0.37
N HIS A 61 8.07 -0.05 1.29
CA HIS A 61 9.23 0.81 1.01
C HIS A 61 10.21 0.20 0.02
N SER A 62 10.33 -1.12 -0.02
CA SER A 62 11.23 -1.81 -0.94
C SER A 62 10.62 -2.08 -2.32
N HIS A 63 9.40 -1.61 -2.58
CA HIS A 63 8.68 -1.85 -3.84
C HIS A 63 8.39 -3.32 -4.12
N GLN A 64 8.20 -4.10 -3.07
CA GLN A 64 7.81 -5.50 -3.16
C GLN A 64 6.33 -5.71 -2.82
N LEU A 65 5.68 -4.70 -2.27
CA LEU A 65 4.26 -4.71 -1.98
C LEU A 65 3.65 -3.46 -2.61
N HIS A 66 2.61 -3.65 -3.39
CA HIS A 66 1.99 -2.58 -4.17
C HIS A 66 0.50 -2.50 -3.87
N LEU A 67 -0.04 -1.30 -3.90
CA LEU A 67 -1.46 -1.04 -3.74
C LEU A 67 -2.00 -0.38 -4.99
N ARG A 68 -3.26 -0.67 -5.33
CA ARG A 68 -3.98 0.08 -6.35
C ARG A 68 -5.41 0.32 -5.91
N TRP A 69 -5.95 1.45 -6.30
CA TRP A 69 -7.34 1.81 -6.06
C TRP A 69 -8.13 1.61 -7.36
N THR A 70 -9.15 0.76 -7.32
CA THR A 70 -9.92 0.41 -8.52
C THR A 70 -11.08 1.38 -8.80
N GLY A 71 -11.31 2.32 -7.90
CA GLY A 71 -12.50 3.17 -7.92
C GLY A 71 -13.58 2.69 -6.95
N SER A 72 -13.49 1.45 -6.48
CA SER A 72 -14.44 0.86 -5.53
C SER A 72 -13.76 0.12 -4.37
N GLU A 73 -12.53 -0.33 -4.54
CA GLU A 73 -11.81 -1.08 -3.51
C GLU A 73 -10.31 -0.94 -3.67
N TRP A 74 -9.58 -1.22 -2.57
CA TRP A 74 -8.13 -1.37 -2.61
C TRP A 74 -7.77 -2.80 -2.97
N GLN A 75 -6.75 -2.95 -3.80
CA GLN A 75 -6.14 -4.24 -4.12
C GLN A 75 -4.63 -4.15 -3.90
N TYR A 76 -4.00 -5.28 -3.62
CA TYR A 76 -2.56 -5.34 -3.41
C TYR A 76 -1.93 -6.47 -4.20
N LEU A 77 -0.64 -6.31 -4.47
CA LEU A 77 0.18 -7.31 -5.15
C LEU A 77 1.53 -7.39 -4.46
N TYR A 78 1.94 -8.61 -4.12
CA TYR A 78 3.28 -8.88 -3.63
C TYR A 78 4.15 -9.34 -4.81
N THR A 79 5.35 -8.75 -4.94
CA THR A 79 6.35 -9.19 -5.91
C THR A 79 7.58 -9.68 -5.15
N PRO A 80 8.16 -10.85 -5.53
CA PRO A 80 9.32 -11.39 -4.81
C PRO A 80 10.55 -10.49 -4.92
N GLU A 81 10.63 -9.68 -5.96
CA GLU A 81 11.72 -8.73 -6.18
C GLU A 81 11.18 -7.31 -6.26
N PRO A 82 11.98 -6.29 -5.89
CA PRO A 82 11.58 -4.90 -6.07
C PRO A 82 11.14 -4.63 -7.50
N THR A 83 9.94 -4.07 -7.66
CA THR A 83 9.32 -3.85 -8.97
C THR A 83 8.76 -2.44 -9.02
N LYS A 84 9.01 -1.73 -10.10
CA LYS A 84 8.43 -0.40 -10.31
C LYS A 84 6.90 -0.50 -10.38
N TYR A 85 6.22 0.52 -9.88
CA TYR A 85 4.77 0.51 -9.78
C TYR A 85 4.08 0.29 -11.13
N GLU A 86 4.54 0.98 -12.17
CA GLU A 86 3.95 0.82 -13.51
C GLU A 86 4.13 -0.60 -14.05
N LYS A 87 5.20 -1.28 -13.68
CA LYS A 87 5.40 -2.69 -14.05
C LYS A 87 4.49 -3.60 -13.25
N ALA A 88 4.30 -3.30 -11.96
CA ALA A 88 3.39 -4.07 -11.11
C ALA A 88 1.95 -3.99 -11.62
N LEU A 89 1.52 -2.84 -12.11
CA LEU A 89 0.17 -2.67 -12.65
C LEU A 89 -0.10 -3.55 -13.87
N GLU A 90 0.94 -3.94 -14.61
CA GLU A 90 0.82 -4.83 -15.76
C GLU A 90 0.69 -6.30 -15.38
N LYS A 91 0.95 -6.65 -14.11
CA LYS A 91 0.92 -8.03 -13.64
C LYS A 91 -0.49 -8.42 -13.21
N GLY A 92 -0.77 -9.72 -13.31
CA GLY A 92 -1.98 -10.30 -12.73
C GLY A 92 -1.75 -10.73 -11.28
N GLY A 93 -2.79 -11.26 -10.65
CA GLY A 93 -2.69 -11.79 -9.30
C GLY A 93 -2.97 -10.79 -8.19
N TRP A 94 -3.53 -9.63 -8.51
CA TRP A 94 -3.93 -8.65 -7.52
C TRP A 94 -5.01 -9.24 -6.61
N LYS A 95 -4.87 -8.99 -5.31
CA LYS A 95 -5.77 -9.51 -4.28
C LYS A 95 -6.52 -8.38 -3.60
N HIS A 96 -7.68 -8.70 -3.06
CA HIS A 96 -8.48 -7.73 -2.31
C HIS A 96 -7.81 -7.44 -0.96
N VAL A 97 -7.78 -6.17 -0.58
CA VAL A 97 -7.29 -5.76 0.74
C VAL A 97 -8.34 -6.14 1.78
N LYS A 98 -7.91 -6.80 2.84
CA LYS A 98 -8.78 -7.18 3.96
C LYS A 98 -8.95 -5.99 4.90
N THR A 99 -10.19 -5.60 5.17
CA THR A 99 -10.51 -4.49 6.06
C THR A 99 -11.09 -4.94 7.40
N ASP A 100 -11.26 -6.23 7.62
CA ASP A 100 -11.70 -6.84 8.87
C ASP A 100 -10.59 -7.71 9.46
N CYS A 101 -10.54 -7.79 10.78
CA CYS A 101 -9.62 -8.67 11.48
C CYS A 101 -10.28 -10.01 11.77
#